data_f322a2f3c91b97149be61c3d0ce26478
#
_entry.id   f322a2f3c91b97149be61c3d0ce26478
#
_cell.length_a   1.000
_cell.length_b   1.000
_cell.length_c   1.000
_cell.angle_alpha   90.00
_cell.angle_beta   90.00
_cell.angle_gamma   90.00
#
_symmetry.space_group_name_H-M   'P 1'
#
loop_
_entity.id
_entity.type
_entity.pdbx_description
1 polymer ?
#
loop_
_entity_poly.entity_id
_entity_poly.type
_entity_poly.pdbx_seq_one_letter_code
_entity_poly.pdbx_strand_id
1 'polypeptide(L)'
;MRTRNRAPQEKMPDEELSRRILFYGHLANFCAYGCIAGAVLGVLAGILLESFTAGCIIVMLVIVAAVFLIQLIHAMQSSLILGQLGDSFMAALHKAFGPQPEHKQWPMSNELVRRSGLFPEEWESASAHGSYEGSYRGIPFAMHNTTLTHVWEVRDPMPDDPHHTRTCSKTIFKGLFLVCRMRRPVAQEAFVLPGSPRPGFGPELENWEQQLRRAADARELRMSFRGDLMYAALATDQKIMAVSKDIDPKIIDEYRRSFQDSVDRMKDLMEAVAQNTELF
;
A
#
# COMPACT_ATOMS: atom_id res chain seq x y z
N MET A 1 5.80 14.79 -15.47
CA MET A 1 6.32 13.40 -15.50
C MET A 1 5.63 12.70 -16.68
N ARG A 2 6.36 12.39 -17.77
CA ARG A 2 5.78 11.77 -18.98
C ARG A 2 5.40 10.32 -18.67
N THR A 3 4.12 10.02 -18.64
CA THR A 3 3.59 8.65 -18.68
C THR A 3 4.03 8.02 -20.01
N ARG A 4 5.05 7.15 -19.96
CA ARG A 4 5.38 6.29 -21.07
C ARG A 4 4.16 5.40 -21.33
N ASN A 5 3.45 5.61 -22.44
CA ASN A 5 2.54 4.63 -23.03
C ASN A 5 3.33 3.33 -23.25
N ARG A 6 3.29 2.42 -22.29
CA ARG A 6 3.73 1.05 -22.50
C ARG A 6 2.65 0.39 -23.35
N ALA A 7 3.04 -0.14 -24.51
CA ALA A 7 2.18 -1.04 -25.28
C ALA A 7 1.66 -2.14 -24.32
N PRO A 8 0.39 -2.59 -24.48
CA PRO A 8 -0.14 -3.67 -23.67
C PRO A 8 0.81 -4.86 -23.76
N GLN A 9 1.45 -5.21 -22.66
CA GLN A 9 2.30 -6.40 -22.59
C GLN A 9 1.38 -7.61 -22.77
N GLU A 10 1.68 -8.43 -23.77
CA GLU A 10 0.98 -9.69 -24.00
C GLU A 10 0.97 -10.52 -22.72
N LYS A 11 -0.22 -10.95 -22.30
CA LYS A 11 -0.41 -11.61 -21.01
C LYS A 11 0.32 -12.95 -21.04
N MET A 12 1.37 -13.04 -20.24
CA MET A 12 2.19 -14.25 -20.16
C MET A 12 1.40 -15.39 -19.52
N PRO A 13 1.46 -16.62 -20.08
CA PRO A 13 0.88 -17.80 -19.43
C PRO A 13 1.46 -18.00 -18.02
N ASP A 14 0.62 -18.47 -17.09
CA ASP A 14 1.00 -18.63 -15.68
C ASP A 14 2.18 -19.57 -15.47
N GLU A 15 2.26 -20.63 -16.29
CA GLU A 15 3.40 -21.56 -16.25
C GLU A 15 4.71 -20.89 -16.64
N GLU A 16 4.68 -20.02 -17.64
CA GLU A 16 5.87 -19.27 -18.06
C GLU A 16 6.26 -18.22 -17.02
N LEU A 17 5.27 -17.54 -16.44
CA LEU A 17 5.51 -16.59 -15.36
C LEU A 17 6.15 -17.28 -14.14
N SER A 18 5.59 -18.42 -13.70
CA SER A 18 6.13 -19.22 -12.61
C SER A 18 7.55 -19.70 -12.90
N ARG A 19 7.81 -20.17 -14.13
CA ARG A 19 9.13 -20.61 -14.55
C ARG A 19 10.16 -19.49 -14.51
N ARG A 20 9.79 -18.28 -14.95
CA ARG A 20 10.69 -17.12 -14.91
C ARG A 20 10.96 -16.67 -13.48
N ILE A 21 9.96 -16.66 -12.62
CA ILE A 21 10.13 -16.31 -11.21
C ILE A 21 11.05 -17.31 -10.52
N LEU A 22 10.86 -18.62 -10.75
CA LEU A 22 11.75 -19.68 -10.25
C LEU A 22 13.17 -19.50 -10.76
N PHE A 23 13.34 -19.19 -12.05
CA PHE A 23 14.65 -18.91 -12.63
C PHE A 23 15.37 -17.77 -11.92
N TYR A 24 14.71 -16.65 -11.67
CA TYR A 24 15.30 -15.55 -10.91
C TYR A 24 15.64 -15.93 -9.47
N GLY A 25 14.80 -16.73 -8.80
CA GLY A 25 15.09 -17.26 -7.48
C GLY A 25 16.33 -18.16 -7.46
N HIS A 26 16.47 -19.07 -8.44
CA HIS A 26 17.69 -19.88 -8.58
C HIS A 26 18.93 -19.05 -8.91
N LEU A 27 18.77 -18.02 -9.75
CA LEU A 27 19.86 -17.12 -10.09
C LEU A 27 20.34 -16.32 -8.87
N ALA A 28 19.44 -15.84 -8.03
CA ALA A 28 19.78 -15.16 -6.77
C ALA A 28 20.55 -16.08 -5.81
N ASN A 29 20.08 -17.32 -5.65
CA ASN A 29 20.78 -18.34 -4.85
C ASN A 29 22.17 -18.66 -5.42
N PHE A 30 22.30 -18.80 -6.74
CA PHE A 30 23.58 -19.02 -7.39
C PHE A 30 24.55 -17.87 -7.13
N CYS A 31 24.08 -16.61 -7.20
CA CYS A 31 24.89 -15.45 -6.85
C CYS A 31 25.33 -15.46 -5.37
N ALA A 32 24.45 -15.90 -4.46
CA ALA A 32 24.80 -16.02 -3.04
C ALA A 32 25.90 -17.08 -2.81
N TYR A 33 25.79 -18.25 -3.44
CA TYR A 33 26.83 -19.28 -3.37
C TYR A 33 28.12 -18.82 -4.04
N GLY A 34 28.05 -18.12 -5.17
CA GLY A 34 29.19 -17.52 -5.85
C GLY A 34 29.92 -16.49 -4.97
N CYS A 35 29.17 -15.73 -4.17
CA CYS A 35 29.73 -14.79 -3.19
C CYS A 35 30.56 -15.52 -2.13
N ILE A 36 30.04 -16.62 -1.57
CA ILE A 36 30.75 -17.43 -0.57
C ILE A 36 32.04 -18.00 -1.16
N ALA A 37 31.97 -18.60 -2.35
CA ALA A 37 33.12 -19.14 -3.05
C ALA A 37 34.16 -18.03 -3.36
N GLY A 38 33.71 -16.86 -3.83
CA GLY A 38 34.59 -15.72 -4.11
C GLY A 38 35.28 -15.16 -2.87
N ALA A 39 34.56 -15.14 -1.73
CA ALA A 39 35.12 -14.72 -0.45
C ALA A 39 36.24 -15.69 0.01
N VAL A 40 36.05 -17.00 -0.12
CA VAL A 40 37.05 -18.03 0.20
C VAL A 40 38.28 -17.86 -0.70
N LEU A 41 38.08 -17.67 -2.01
CA LEU A 41 39.17 -17.42 -2.96
C LEU A 41 39.92 -16.12 -2.66
N GLY A 42 39.22 -15.08 -2.23
CA GLY A 42 39.84 -13.80 -1.81
C GLY A 42 40.73 -13.96 -0.58
N VAL A 43 40.32 -14.76 0.40
CA VAL A 43 41.17 -15.09 1.56
C VAL A 43 42.41 -15.88 1.14
N LEU A 44 42.24 -16.90 0.28
CA LEU A 44 43.37 -17.69 -0.24
C LEU A 44 44.35 -16.83 -1.04
N ALA A 45 43.85 -15.92 -1.88
CA ALA A 45 44.67 -14.98 -2.63
C ALA A 45 45.48 -14.04 -1.68
N GLY A 46 44.84 -13.57 -0.60
CA GLY A 46 45.54 -12.76 0.42
C GLY A 46 46.68 -13.49 1.09
N ILE A 47 46.52 -14.79 1.36
CA ILE A 47 47.55 -15.64 1.93
C ILE A 47 48.71 -15.84 0.91
N LEU A 48 48.36 -16.14 -0.35
CA LEU A 48 49.37 -16.37 -1.42
C LEU A 48 50.14 -15.10 -1.76
N LEU A 49 49.54 -13.92 -1.66
CA LEU A 49 50.20 -12.64 -1.93
C LEU A 49 50.91 -12.08 -0.69
N GLU A 50 50.91 -12.80 0.42
CA GLU A 50 51.49 -12.35 1.71
C GLU A 50 50.97 -10.96 2.14
N SER A 51 49.77 -10.60 1.66
CA SER A 51 49.14 -9.30 1.89
C SER A 51 47.70 -9.44 2.41
N PHE A 52 47.57 -9.33 3.70
CA PHE A 52 46.24 -9.36 4.37
C PHE A 52 45.31 -8.28 3.83
N THR A 53 45.84 -7.08 3.57
CA THR A 53 45.05 -5.94 3.05
C THR A 53 44.50 -6.21 1.65
N ALA A 54 45.27 -6.81 0.75
CA ALA A 54 44.84 -7.18 -0.59
C ALA A 54 43.68 -8.22 -0.53
N GLY A 55 43.83 -9.23 0.33
CA GLY A 55 42.80 -10.24 0.55
C GLY A 55 41.47 -9.62 1.05
N CYS A 56 41.51 -8.72 2.03
CA CYS A 56 40.36 -8.02 2.54
C CYS A 56 39.65 -7.16 1.47
N ILE A 57 40.41 -6.46 0.63
CA ILE A 57 39.85 -5.63 -0.46
C ILE A 57 39.14 -6.52 -1.48
N ILE A 58 39.71 -7.64 -1.88
CA ILE A 58 39.09 -8.58 -2.83
C ILE A 58 37.78 -9.12 -2.25
N VAL A 59 37.78 -9.59 -1.00
CA VAL A 59 36.56 -10.10 -0.33
C VAL A 59 35.49 -9.03 -0.28
N MET A 60 35.83 -7.79 0.09
CA MET A 60 34.89 -6.69 0.17
C MET A 60 34.27 -6.36 -1.19
N LEU A 61 35.07 -6.32 -2.26
CA LEU A 61 34.56 -6.10 -3.62
C LEU A 61 33.62 -7.20 -4.08
N VAL A 62 33.93 -8.46 -3.79
CA VAL A 62 33.05 -9.60 -4.12
C VAL A 62 31.73 -9.50 -3.39
N ILE A 63 31.73 -9.17 -2.10
CA ILE A 63 30.49 -8.98 -1.30
C ILE A 63 29.64 -7.85 -1.88
N VAL A 64 30.24 -6.68 -2.14
CA VAL A 64 29.52 -5.54 -2.70
C VAL A 64 28.91 -5.87 -4.06
N ALA A 65 29.66 -6.50 -4.95
CA ALA A 65 29.19 -6.92 -6.26
C ALA A 65 28.03 -7.93 -6.16
N ALA A 66 28.14 -8.91 -5.27
CA ALA A 66 27.11 -9.92 -5.06
C ALA A 66 25.81 -9.30 -4.48
N VAL A 67 25.91 -8.41 -3.49
CA VAL A 67 24.75 -7.70 -2.93
C VAL A 67 24.07 -6.87 -4.01
N PHE A 68 24.83 -6.13 -4.81
CA PHE A 68 24.28 -5.33 -5.91
C PHE A 68 23.56 -6.21 -6.95
N LEU A 69 24.17 -7.35 -7.33
CA LEU A 69 23.58 -8.28 -8.30
C LEU A 69 22.29 -8.91 -7.77
N ILE A 70 22.26 -9.33 -6.51
CA ILE A 70 21.07 -9.88 -5.85
C ILE A 70 19.95 -8.83 -5.82
N GLN A 71 20.26 -7.58 -5.47
CA GLN A 71 19.27 -6.50 -5.49
C GLN A 71 18.71 -6.24 -6.89
N LEU A 72 19.58 -6.28 -7.92
CA LEU A 72 19.16 -6.14 -9.31
C LEU A 72 18.20 -7.27 -9.74
N ILE A 73 18.53 -8.53 -9.40
CA ILE A 73 17.70 -9.70 -9.68
C ILE A 73 16.34 -9.56 -9.00
N HIS A 74 16.30 -9.19 -7.71
CA HIS A 74 15.05 -8.95 -7.00
C HIS A 74 14.22 -7.79 -7.60
N ALA A 75 14.88 -6.72 -8.04
CA ALA A 75 14.20 -5.62 -8.72
C ALA A 75 13.56 -6.06 -10.05
N MET A 76 14.27 -6.88 -10.85
CA MET A 76 13.75 -7.44 -12.10
C MET A 76 12.59 -8.41 -11.84
N GLN A 77 12.70 -9.29 -10.86
CA GLN A 77 11.64 -10.20 -10.44
C GLN A 77 10.39 -9.44 -10.00
N SER A 78 10.55 -8.46 -9.12
CA SER A 78 9.45 -7.61 -8.64
C SER A 78 8.78 -6.82 -9.78
N SER A 79 9.55 -6.31 -10.73
CA SER A 79 9.03 -5.59 -11.90
C SER A 79 8.21 -6.50 -12.81
N LEU A 80 8.66 -7.75 -13.03
CA LEU A 80 7.94 -8.76 -13.82
C LEU A 80 6.60 -9.10 -13.17
N ILE A 81 6.62 -9.38 -11.87
CA ILE A 81 5.44 -9.74 -11.08
C ILE A 81 4.42 -8.58 -11.08
N LEU A 82 4.89 -7.37 -10.76
CA LEU A 82 4.04 -6.17 -10.74
C LEU A 82 3.44 -5.86 -12.12
N GLY A 83 4.18 -6.11 -13.22
CA GLY A 83 3.67 -5.92 -14.58
C GLY A 83 2.55 -6.90 -14.90
N GLN A 84 2.75 -8.18 -14.66
CA GLN A 84 1.79 -9.22 -15.07
C GLN A 84 0.57 -9.34 -14.14
N LEU A 85 0.78 -9.30 -12.82
CA LEU A 85 -0.31 -9.40 -11.85
C LEU A 85 -1.02 -8.08 -11.65
N GLY A 86 -0.29 -6.95 -11.69
CA GLY A 86 -0.86 -5.61 -11.56
C GLY A 86 -1.87 -5.31 -12.66
N ASP A 87 -1.58 -5.67 -13.91
CA ASP A 87 -2.52 -5.49 -15.04
C ASP A 87 -3.78 -6.33 -14.86
N SER A 88 -3.64 -7.57 -14.37
CA SER A 88 -4.80 -8.44 -14.10
C SER A 88 -5.68 -7.88 -12.97
N PHE A 89 -5.06 -7.32 -11.94
CA PHE A 89 -5.75 -6.68 -10.83
C PHE A 89 -6.47 -5.40 -11.27
N MET A 90 -5.78 -4.55 -12.03
CA MET A 90 -6.39 -3.35 -12.60
C MET A 90 -7.55 -3.68 -13.52
N ALA A 91 -7.44 -4.73 -14.34
CA ALA A 91 -8.54 -5.20 -15.18
C ALA A 91 -9.75 -5.66 -14.34
N ALA A 92 -9.54 -6.36 -13.23
CA ALA A 92 -10.61 -6.77 -12.32
C ALA A 92 -11.29 -5.56 -11.65
N LEU A 93 -10.50 -4.58 -11.20
CA LEU A 93 -11.02 -3.32 -10.66
C LEU A 93 -11.82 -2.53 -11.70
N HIS A 94 -11.29 -2.39 -12.92
CA HIS A 94 -12.00 -1.71 -14.02
C HIS A 94 -13.32 -2.40 -14.37
N LYS A 95 -13.36 -3.74 -14.34
CA LYS A 95 -14.60 -4.50 -14.55
C LYS A 95 -15.62 -4.27 -13.43
N ALA A 96 -15.15 -4.11 -12.19
CA ALA A 96 -16.02 -3.94 -11.03
C ALA A 96 -16.53 -2.50 -10.86
N PHE A 97 -15.67 -1.49 -11.13
CA PHE A 97 -15.88 -0.09 -10.75
C PHE A 97 -15.70 0.90 -11.91
N GLY A 98 -15.57 0.38 -13.14
CA GLY A 98 -15.29 1.21 -14.32
C GLY A 98 -13.82 1.66 -14.41
N PRO A 99 -13.44 2.30 -15.51
CA PRO A 99 -12.10 2.82 -15.71
C PRO A 99 -11.80 3.95 -14.74
N GLN A 100 -10.54 4.05 -14.33
CA GLN A 100 -10.10 5.20 -13.53
C GLN A 100 -10.23 6.49 -14.34
N PRO A 101 -10.64 7.60 -13.70
CA PRO A 101 -10.68 8.89 -14.36
C PRO A 101 -9.27 9.32 -14.80
N GLU A 102 -9.18 9.97 -15.94
CA GLU A 102 -7.91 10.46 -16.51
C GLU A 102 -7.21 11.45 -15.54
N HIS A 103 -8.01 12.26 -14.85
CA HIS A 103 -7.57 13.13 -13.77
C HIS A 103 -8.21 12.69 -12.45
N LYS A 104 -7.37 12.35 -11.49
CA LYS A 104 -7.83 12.00 -10.15
C LYS A 104 -8.52 13.19 -9.50
N GLN A 105 -9.75 12.98 -9.04
CA GLN A 105 -10.55 14.01 -8.36
C GLN A 105 -10.14 14.14 -6.89
N TRP A 106 -9.78 13.01 -6.27
CA TRP A 106 -9.41 12.96 -4.84
C TRP A 106 -8.06 12.24 -4.66
N PRO A 107 -6.96 12.80 -5.19
CA PRO A 107 -5.65 12.21 -4.98
C PRO A 107 -5.31 12.26 -3.50
N MET A 108 -4.72 11.16 -2.99
CA MET A 108 -4.30 11.13 -1.59
C MET A 108 -3.29 12.22 -1.29
N SER A 109 -3.58 13.04 -0.30
CA SER A 109 -2.76 14.15 0.16
C SER A 109 -3.07 14.50 1.61
N ASN A 110 -2.16 15.19 2.28
CA ASN A 110 -2.41 15.73 3.61
C ASN A 110 -3.64 16.65 3.62
N GLU A 111 -3.81 17.45 2.56
CA GLU A 111 -4.94 18.36 2.42
C GLU A 111 -6.28 17.61 2.34
N LEU A 112 -6.36 16.52 1.58
CA LEU A 112 -7.57 15.70 1.49
C LEU A 112 -7.96 15.14 2.86
N VAL A 113 -6.99 14.64 3.63
CA VAL A 113 -7.23 14.09 4.96
C VAL A 113 -7.64 15.20 5.94
N ARG A 114 -6.97 16.36 5.93
CA ARG A 114 -7.33 17.51 6.79
C ARG A 114 -8.73 18.02 6.48
N ARG A 115 -9.08 18.09 5.19
CA ARG A 115 -10.42 18.50 4.76
C ARG A 115 -11.51 17.57 5.30
N SER A 116 -11.22 16.28 5.49
CA SER A 116 -12.20 15.35 6.05
C SER A 116 -12.58 15.68 7.51
N GLY A 117 -11.67 16.27 8.30
CA GLY A 117 -11.87 16.55 9.72
C GLY A 117 -11.96 15.31 10.61
N LEU A 118 -11.58 14.12 10.10
CA LEU A 118 -11.73 12.85 10.83
C LEU A 118 -10.66 12.61 11.89
N PHE A 119 -9.54 13.34 11.82
CA PHE A 119 -8.38 13.14 12.67
C PHE A 119 -8.05 14.45 13.41
N PRO A 120 -8.66 14.67 14.59
CA PRO A 120 -8.36 15.82 15.41
C PRO A 120 -6.98 15.71 16.10
N GLU A 121 -6.41 14.51 16.14
CA GLU A 121 -5.09 14.25 16.67
C GLU A 121 -4.00 14.90 15.79
N GLU A 122 -2.85 15.25 16.39
CA GLU A 122 -1.70 15.77 15.65
C GLU A 122 -1.08 14.68 14.79
N TRP A 123 -0.84 15.01 13.52
CA TRP A 123 -0.15 14.18 12.54
C TRP A 123 0.45 15.07 11.44
N GLU A 124 1.58 14.64 10.87
CA GLU A 124 2.34 15.41 9.88
C GLU A 124 2.24 14.81 8.49
N SER A 125 2.17 13.47 8.41
CA SER A 125 2.26 12.75 7.15
C SER A 125 1.10 11.80 6.93
N ALA A 126 0.48 11.92 5.74
CA ALA A 126 -0.45 10.96 5.19
C ALA A 126 0.18 10.27 3.98
N SER A 127 0.34 8.96 4.05
CA SER A 127 0.85 8.16 2.93
C SER A 127 -0.20 7.15 2.47
N ALA A 128 -0.24 6.86 1.15
CA ALA A 128 -1.09 5.82 0.60
C ALA A 128 -0.25 4.77 -0.11
N HIS A 129 -0.52 3.50 0.18
CA HIS A 129 0.11 2.34 -0.43
C HIS A 129 -0.78 1.61 -1.43
N GLY A 130 -1.72 2.30 -2.01
CA GLY A 130 -2.69 1.83 -2.99
C GLY A 130 -3.86 2.80 -3.03
N SER A 131 -4.28 3.16 -4.22
CA SER A 131 -5.38 4.10 -4.44
C SER A 131 -6.16 3.69 -5.67
N TYR A 132 -7.47 3.75 -5.58
CA TYR A 132 -8.37 3.54 -6.70
C TYR A 132 -9.48 4.59 -6.69
N GLU A 133 -9.74 5.17 -7.84
CA GLU A 133 -10.90 6.02 -8.08
C GLU A 133 -11.78 5.38 -9.14
N GLY A 134 -13.07 5.39 -8.93
CA GLY A 134 -14.03 4.77 -9.83
C GLY A 134 -15.45 5.19 -9.52
N SER A 135 -16.40 4.41 -10.02
CA SER A 135 -17.82 4.59 -9.77
C SER A 135 -18.49 3.26 -9.50
N TYR A 136 -19.37 3.21 -8.53
CA TYR A 136 -20.18 2.03 -8.22
C TYR A 136 -21.66 2.41 -8.17
N ARG A 137 -22.48 1.82 -9.05
CA ARG A 137 -23.92 2.17 -9.19
C ARG A 137 -24.17 3.67 -9.35
N GLY A 138 -23.26 4.36 -10.04
CA GLY A 138 -23.35 5.81 -10.26
C GLY A 138 -22.83 6.67 -9.10
N ILE A 139 -22.32 6.07 -8.02
CA ILE A 139 -21.67 6.76 -6.91
C ILE A 139 -20.18 6.89 -7.21
N PRO A 140 -19.66 8.10 -7.50
CA PRO A 140 -18.23 8.32 -7.65
C PRO A 140 -17.53 8.16 -6.31
N PHE A 141 -16.41 7.47 -6.29
CA PHE A 141 -15.64 7.24 -5.08
C PHE A 141 -14.13 7.20 -5.30
N ALA A 142 -13.38 7.42 -4.23
CA ALA A 142 -11.96 7.11 -4.13
C ALA A 142 -11.68 6.31 -2.86
N MET A 143 -10.85 5.29 -2.97
CA MET A 143 -10.35 4.47 -1.86
C MET A 143 -8.83 4.53 -1.80
N HIS A 144 -8.30 4.69 -0.58
CA HIS A 144 -6.86 4.79 -0.34
C HIS A 144 -6.48 3.92 0.86
N ASN A 145 -5.52 3.00 0.70
CA ASN A 145 -4.86 2.40 1.86
C ASN A 145 -3.95 3.43 2.50
N THR A 146 -4.34 3.94 3.64
CA THR A 146 -3.76 5.13 4.24
C THR A 146 -3.07 4.80 5.55
N THR A 147 -1.91 5.41 5.75
CA THR A 147 -1.24 5.47 7.04
C THR A 147 -1.00 6.93 7.41
N LEU A 148 -1.47 7.34 8.59
CA LEU A 148 -1.17 8.64 9.16
C LEU A 148 -0.13 8.48 10.26
N THR A 149 0.89 9.32 10.23
CA THR A 149 2.01 9.26 11.15
C THR A 149 2.20 10.62 11.82
N HIS A 150 2.29 10.60 13.13
CA HIS A 150 2.78 11.70 13.94
C HIS A 150 4.28 11.54 14.15
N VAL A 151 5.04 12.61 13.94
CA VAL A 151 6.50 12.62 14.03
C VAL A 151 6.89 13.74 14.97
N TRP A 152 7.71 13.45 15.98
CA TRP A 152 8.20 14.45 16.92
C TRP A 152 9.66 14.19 17.27
N GLU A 153 10.35 15.24 17.71
CA GLU A 153 11.73 15.16 18.16
C GLU A 153 11.80 15.13 19.68
N VAL A 154 12.62 14.22 20.20
CA VAL A 154 12.93 14.11 21.62
C VAL A 154 14.40 14.42 21.81
N ARG A 155 14.72 15.29 22.79
CA ARG A 155 16.12 15.50 23.20
C ARG A 155 16.65 14.20 23.80
N ASP A 156 17.76 13.74 23.23
CA ASP A 156 18.47 12.52 23.64
C ASP A 156 19.97 12.86 23.75
N PRO A 157 20.38 13.66 24.76
CA PRO A 157 21.72 14.21 24.85
C PRO A 157 22.74 13.07 24.96
N MET A 158 23.73 13.11 24.05
CA MET A 158 24.88 12.22 24.07
C MET A 158 26.09 12.89 24.74
N PRO A 159 27.06 12.14 25.31
CA PRO A 159 28.22 12.71 25.94
C PRO A 159 29.02 13.69 25.04
N ASP A 160 29.06 13.39 23.73
CA ASP A 160 29.78 14.18 22.73
C ASP A 160 28.88 15.19 21.99
N ASP A 161 27.53 15.13 22.15
CA ASP A 161 26.59 16.06 21.55
C ASP A 161 25.38 16.32 22.48
N PRO A 162 25.46 17.39 23.32
CA PRO A 162 24.39 17.73 24.24
C PRO A 162 23.10 18.25 23.56
N HIS A 163 23.16 18.55 22.26
CA HIS A 163 22.02 18.98 21.45
C HIS A 163 21.42 17.88 20.57
N HIS A 164 21.91 16.64 20.72
CA HIS A 164 21.41 15.51 19.96
C HIS A 164 19.90 15.36 20.17
N THR A 165 19.17 15.20 19.06
CA THR A 165 17.75 14.93 19.05
C THR A 165 17.48 13.61 18.33
N ARG A 166 16.55 12.83 18.86
CA ARG A 166 16.06 11.61 18.23
C ARG A 166 14.66 11.84 17.69
N THR A 167 14.47 11.54 16.41
CA THR A 167 13.15 11.55 15.79
C THR A 167 12.35 10.32 16.23
N CYS A 168 11.18 10.54 16.82
CA CYS A 168 10.22 9.52 17.17
C CYS A 168 9.04 9.59 16.21
N SER A 169 8.39 8.45 15.94
CA SER A 169 7.19 8.40 15.12
C SER A 169 6.15 7.46 15.71
N LYS A 170 4.87 7.81 15.54
CA LYS A 170 3.73 7.00 15.97
C LYS A 170 2.71 6.96 14.85
N THR A 171 2.23 5.77 14.53
CA THR A 171 1.09 5.61 13.63
C THR A 171 -0.19 6.00 14.37
N ILE A 172 -0.89 7.01 13.87
CA ILE A 172 -2.16 7.50 14.38
C ILE A 172 -3.32 6.73 13.77
N PHE A 173 -3.22 6.44 12.47
CA PHE A 173 -4.22 5.67 11.74
C PHE A 173 -3.56 4.79 10.70
N LYS A 174 -4.11 3.58 10.54
CA LYS A 174 -3.77 2.67 9.45
C LYS A 174 -5.02 1.94 9.01
N GLY A 175 -5.36 2.06 7.73
CA GLY A 175 -6.56 1.44 7.20
C GLY A 175 -6.99 2.01 5.86
N LEU A 176 -8.27 1.88 5.58
CA LEU A 176 -8.90 2.36 4.36
C LEU A 176 -9.47 3.76 4.58
N PHE A 177 -9.10 4.70 3.72
CA PHE A 177 -9.70 6.01 3.63
C PHE A 177 -10.55 6.08 2.37
N LEU A 178 -11.85 6.29 2.55
CA LEU A 178 -12.87 6.31 1.50
C LEU A 178 -13.43 7.72 1.36
N VAL A 179 -13.59 8.18 0.12
CA VAL A 179 -14.30 9.40 -0.25
C VAL A 179 -15.39 9.01 -1.21
N CYS A 180 -16.64 9.42 -0.95
CA CYS A 180 -17.78 9.21 -1.84
C CYS A 180 -18.48 10.52 -2.10
N ARG A 181 -18.94 10.72 -3.35
CA ARG A 181 -19.82 11.85 -3.67
C ARG A 181 -21.28 11.49 -3.41
N MET A 182 -21.94 12.29 -2.60
CA MET A 182 -23.36 12.17 -2.32
C MET A 182 -24.21 12.86 -3.41
N ARG A 183 -25.43 12.42 -3.59
CA ARG A 183 -26.38 13.04 -4.54
C ARG A 183 -26.80 14.43 -4.10
N ARG A 184 -26.91 14.65 -2.79
CA ARG A 184 -27.33 15.92 -2.21
C ARG A 184 -26.31 16.39 -1.19
N PRO A 185 -25.93 17.67 -1.21
CA PRO A 185 -25.06 18.21 -0.18
C PRO A 185 -25.80 18.24 1.17
N VAL A 186 -25.06 17.97 2.24
CA VAL A 186 -25.60 18.14 3.59
C VAL A 186 -25.67 19.62 3.95
N ALA A 187 -26.76 20.02 4.63
CA ALA A 187 -26.94 21.41 5.06
C ALA A 187 -25.97 21.80 6.18
N GLN A 188 -25.59 20.85 7.03
CA GLN A 188 -24.62 21.01 8.12
C GLN A 188 -23.61 19.89 8.06
N GLU A 189 -22.34 20.24 8.38
CA GLU A 189 -21.31 19.23 8.56
C GLU A 189 -21.64 18.32 9.75
N ALA A 190 -21.48 17.02 9.55
CA ALA A 190 -21.76 16.03 10.57
C ALA A 190 -20.58 15.06 10.71
N PHE A 191 -20.35 14.64 11.94
CA PHE A 191 -19.23 13.75 12.28
C PHE A 191 -19.72 12.55 13.08
N VAL A 192 -19.22 11.38 12.74
CA VAL A 192 -19.38 10.15 13.51
C VAL A 192 -17.98 9.72 13.93
N LEU A 193 -17.59 10.07 15.14
CA LEU A 193 -16.30 9.73 15.72
C LEU A 193 -16.48 8.76 16.88
N PRO A 194 -15.51 7.87 17.16
CA PRO A 194 -15.55 6.96 18.29
C PRO A 194 -15.73 7.72 19.62
N GLY A 195 -16.71 7.29 20.41
CA GLY A 195 -16.97 7.88 21.72
C GLY A 195 -17.64 9.27 21.72
N SER A 196 -17.92 9.84 20.55
CA SER A 196 -18.62 11.13 20.46
C SER A 196 -20.14 10.98 20.44
N PRO A 197 -20.90 11.95 21.02
CA PRO A 197 -22.35 12.00 20.85
C PRO A 197 -22.69 12.04 19.36
N ARG A 198 -23.73 11.32 18.97
CA ARG A 198 -24.19 11.24 17.58
C ARG A 198 -25.35 12.24 17.37
N PRO A 199 -25.07 13.47 16.93
CA PRO A 199 -26.12 14.45 16.78
C PRO A 199 -27.00 14.11 15.57
N GLY A 200 -28.29 13.91 15.79
CA GLY A 200 -29.34 14.02 14.76
C GLY A 200 -29.53 12.83 13.83
N PHE A 201 -28.77 11.76 13.96
CA PHE A 201 -28.92 10.56 13.16
C PHE A 201 -29.68 9.48 13.96
N GLY A 202 -30.76 8.95 13.38
CA GLY A 202 -31.55 7.89 13.99
C GLY A 202 -30.85 6.53 14.05
N PRO A 203 -31.52 5.49 14.56
CA PRO A 203 -30.98 4.13 14.64
C PRO A 203 -30.54 3.54 13.28
N GLU A 204 -31.03 4.10 12.19
CA GLU A 204 -30.66 3.71 10.83
C GLU A 204 -29.18 3.97 10.55
N LEU A 205 -28.61 5.07 11.07
CA LEU A 205 -27.18 5.35 10.91
C LEU A 205 -26.32 4.33 11.67
N GLU A 206 -26.74 3.89 12.86
CA GLU A 206 -26.01 2.88 13.62
C GLU A 206 -25.95 1.55 12.89
N ASN A 207 -27.07 1.15 12.28
CA ASN A 207 -27.13 -0.07 11.49
C ASN A 207 -26.22 0.03 10.25
N TRP A 208 -26.28 1.17 9.56
CA TRP A 208 -25.42 1.44 8.40
C TRP A 208 -23.94 1.50 8.76
N GLU A 209 -23.56 2.15 9.87
CA GLU A 209 -22.20 2.13 10.41
C GLU A 209 -21.70 0.70 10.65
N GLN A 210 -22.53 -0.15 11.27
CA GLN A 210 -22.19 -1.55 11.51
C GLN A 210 -22.01 -2.32 10.22
N GLN A 211 -22.81 -2.06 9.19
CA GLN A 211 -22.66 -2.68 7.88
C GLN A 211 -21.34 -2.28 7.22
N LEU A 212 -20.98 -1.00 7.23
CA LEU A 212 -19.70 -0.50 6.71
C LEU A 212 -18.52 -1.14 7.44
N ARG A 213 -18.59 -1.21 8.78
CA ARG A 213 -17.53 -1.83 9.58
C ARG A 213 -17.37 -3.32 9.26
N ARG A 214 -18.46 -4.05 9.11
CA ARG A 214 -18.44 -5.48 8.75
C ARG A 214 -17.90 -5.68 7.34
N ALA A 215 -18.34 -4.89 6.37
CA ALA A 215 -17.90 -5.00 4.99
C ALA A 215 -16.40 -4.78 4.82
N ALA A 216 -15.80 -3.91 5.64
CA ALA A 216 -14.36 -3.62 5.63
C ALA A 216 -13.54 -4.42 6.64
N ASP A 217 -14.17 -5.27 7.46
CA ASP A 217 -13.54 -5.93 8.62
C ASP A 217 -12.77 -4.91 9.49
N ALA A 218 -13.43 -3.79 9.77
CA ALA A 218 -12.82 -2.65 10.43
C ALA A 218 -13.06 -2.68 11.94
N ARG A 219 -11.99 -2.45 12.71
CA ARG A 219 -12.06 -2.32 14.18
C ARG A 219 -12.70 -1.01 14.59
N GLU A 220 -12.46 0.04 13.82
CA GLU A 220 -12.94 1.39 14.08
C GLU A 220 -13.37 2.03 12.78
N LEU A 221 -14.43 2.83 12.84
CA LEU A 221 -14.93 3.64 11.75
C LEU A 221 -15.08 5.08 12.24
N ARG A 222 -14.56 6.01 11.45
CA ARG A 222 -14.82 7.45 11.57
C ARG A 222 -15.48 7.92 10.29
N MET A 223 -16.51 8.74 10.38
CA MET A 223 -17.16 9.31 9.19
C MET A 223 -17.37 10.81 9.36
N SER A 224 -17.33 11.52 8.24
CA SER A 224 -17.77 12.91 8.18
C SER A 224 -18.49 13.19 6.87
N PHE A 225 -19.43 14.10 6.95
CA PHE A 225 -20.27 14.56 5.84
C PHE A 225 -20.03 16.06 5.68
N ARG A 226 -19.48 16.46 4.52
CA ARG A 226 -19.10 17.85 4.27
C ARG A 226 -19.46 18.24 2.83
N GLY A 227 -20.39 19.18 2.67
CA GLY A 227 -20.91 19.54 1.37
C GLY A 227 -21.52 18.34 0.66
N ASP A 228 -21.05 18.01 -0.52
CA ASP A 228 -21.47 16.85 -1.32
C ASP A 228 -20.57 15.61 -1.11
N LEU A 229 -19.68 15.63 -0.14
CA LEU A 229 -18.73 14.53 0.10
C LEU A 229 -18.96 13.85 1.45
N MET A 230 -18.96 12.52 1.42
CA MET A 230 -18.78 11.68 2.58
C MET A 230 -17.32 11.22 2.63
N TYR A 231 -16.70 11.33 3.79
CA TYR A 231 -15.42 10.74 4.10
C TYR A 231 -15.60 9.65 5.14
N ALA A 232 -14.93 8.51 4.94
CA ALA A 232 -14.90 7.45 5.92
C ALA A 232 -13.47 6.92 6.10
N ALA A 233 -13.07 6.73 7.35
CA ALA A 233 -11.79 6.14 7.72
C ALA A 233 -12.07 4.85 8.51
N LEU A 234 -11.70 3.72 7.91
CA LEU A 234 -11.93 2.38 8.43
C LEU A 234 -10.60 1.78 8.88
N ALA A 235 -10.39 1.68 10.19
CA ALA A 235 -9.17 1.09 10.74
C ALA A 235 -9.17 -0.44 10.53
N THR A 236 -8.37 -0.91 9.59
CA THR A 236 -8.25 -2.32 9.25
C THR A 236 -6.79 -2.72 9.03
N ASP A 237 -6.43 -3.95 9.40
CA ASP A 237 -5.13 -4.52 9.08
C ASP A 237 -5.09 -5.13 7.68
N GLN A 238 -6.24 -5.26 7.04
CA GLN A 238 -6.35 -5.81 5.72
C GLN A 238 -5.83 -4.81 4.69
N LYS A 239 -4.82 -5.21 3.94
CA LYS A 239 -4.32 -4.43 2.82
C LYS A 239 -5.22 -4.67 1.61
N ILE A 240 -6.18 -3.79 1.41
CA ILE A 240 -6.97 -3.73 0.20
C ILE A 240 -6.08 -3.09 -0.88
N MET A 241 -5.96 -3.66 -2.06
CA MET A 241 -5.14 -3.14 -3.18
C MET A 241 -3.61 -3.18 -2.98
N ALA A 242 -3.09 -3.92 -2.04
CA ALA A 242 -1.65 -4.09 -1.90
C ALA A 242 -1.17 -5.36 -2.62
N VAL A 243 -0.28 -5.19 -3.57
CA VAL A 243 0.51 -6.29 -4.13
C VAL A 243 1.75 -6.44 -3.27
N SER A 244 1.95 -7.59 -2.63
CA SER A 244 3.22 -7.86 -1.96
C SER A 244 4.34 -7.97 -2.99
N LYS A 245 5.52 -7.52 -2.63
CA LYS A 245 6.71 -7.61 -3.50
C LYS A 245 7.38 -8.99 -3.44
N ASP A 246 7.09 -9.74 -2.38
CA ASP A 246 7.69 -11.04 -2.10
C ASP A 246 6.67 -12.14 -2.44
N ILE A 247 6.58 -12.52 -3.71
CA ILE A 247 5.70 -13.58 -4.17
C ILE A 247 6.50 -14.86 -4.33
N ASP A 248 6.16 -15.90 -3.57
CA ASP A 248 6.60 -17.25 -3.87
C ASP A 248 5.89 -17.73 -5.15
N PRO A 249 6.61 -18.24 -6.15
CA PRO A 249 6.03 -18.77 -7.39
C PRO A 249 4.95 -19.82 -7.16
N LYS A 250 5.02 -20.54 -6.05
CA LYS A 250 4.03 -21.55 -5.66
C LYS A 250 2.70 -20.95 -5.21
N ILE A 251 2.66 -19.61 -4.96
CA ILE A 251 1.52 -18.90 -4.36
C ILE A 251 0.82 -17.98 -5.38
N ILE A 252 1.18 -18.01 -6.67
CA ILE A 252 0.58 -17.11 -7.67
C ILE A 252 -0.94 -17.24 -7.71
N ASP A 253 -1.48 -18.46 -7.63
CA ASP A 253 -2.93 -18.69 -7.61
C ASP A 253 -3.58 -18.22 -6.31
N GLU A 254 -2.88 -18.32 -5.19
CA GLU A 254 -3.31 -17.79 -3.91
C GLU A 254 -3.33 -16.26 -3.95
N TYR A 255 -2.35 -15.67 -4.62
CA TYR A 255 -2.27 -14.23 -4.84
C TYR A 255 -3.43 -13.71 -5.70
N ARG A 256 -3.77 -14.42 -6.78
CA ARG A 256 -4.93 -14.07 -7.60
C ARG A 256 -6.22 -14.18 -6.85
N ARG A 257 -6.38 -15.23 -6.03
CA ARG A 257 -7.54 -15.37 -5.14
C ARG A 257 -7.60 -14.22 -4.15
N SER A 258 -6.49 -13.89 -3.50
CA SER A 258 -6.39 -12.74 -2.57
C SER A 258 -6.75 -11.41 -3.25
N PHE A 259 -6.39 -11.22 -4.52
CA PHE A 259 -6.81 -10.05 -5.28
C PHE A 259 -8.30 -10.05 -5.56
N GLN A 260 -8.85 -11.19 -5.97
CA GLN A 260 -10.29 -11.30 -6.21
C GLN A 260 -11.07 -11.03 -4.92
N ASP A 261 -10.65 -11.63 -3.81
CA ASP A 261 -11.22 -11.39 -2.48
C ASP A 261 -11.14 -9.92 -2.07
N SER A 262 -10.06 -9.24 -2.48
CA SER A 262 -9.92 -7.80 -2.24
C SER A 262 -10.90 -6.97 -3.04
N VAL A 263 -11.11 -7.31 -4.33
CA VAL A 263 -12.09 -6.64 -5.19
C VAL A 263 -13.51 -6.90 -4.67
N ASP A 264 -13.81 -8.12 -4.24
CA ASP A 264 -15.13 -8.48 -3.73
C ASP A 264 -15.43 -7.75 -2.41
N ARG A 265 -14.46 -7.64 -1.50
CA ARG A 265 -14.61 -6.79 -0.29
C ARG A 265 -14.81 -5.31 -0.61
N MET A 266 -14.13 -4.77 -1.62
CA MET A 266 -14.38 -3.41 -2.07
C MET A 266 -15.80 -3.25 -2.61
N LYS A 267 -16.33 -4.24 -3.32
CA LYS A 267 -17.72 -4.24 -3.76
C LYS A 267 -18.68 -4.29 -2.60
N ASP A 268 -18.46 -5.17 -1.62
CA ASP A 268 -19.29 -5.29 -0.43
C ASP A 268 -19.34 -3.98 0.36
N LEU A 269 -18.20 -3.30 0.47
CA LEU A 269 -18.13 -1.97 1.09
C LEU A 269 -18.92 -0.94 0.30
N MET A 270 -18.76 -0.90 -1.03
CA MET A 270 -19.53 0.04 -1.87
C MET A 270 -21.02 -0.31 -1.94
N GLU A 271 -21.39 -1.59 -1.82
CA GLU A 271 -22.76 -2.02 -1.68
C GLU A 271 -23.36 -1.51 -0.37
N ALA A 272 -22.62 -1.63 0.74
CA ALA A 272 -23.04 -1.07 2.03
C ALA A 272 -23.19 0.46 1.98
N VAL A 273 -22.30 1.16 1.24
CA VAL A 273 -22.46 2.60 0.98
C VAL A 273 -23.77 2.88 0.23
N ALA A 274 -24.01 2.13 -0.85
CA ALA A 274 -25.18 2.34 -1.73
C ALA A 274 -26.53 1.98 -1.09
N GLN A 275 -26.54 1.26 0.03
CA GLN A 275 -27.76 0.96 0.78
C GLN A 275 -28.37 2.21 1.44
N ASN A 276 -27.58 3.24 1.67
CA ASN A 276 -28.10 4.52 2.16
C ASN A 276 -28.64 5.35 0.98
N THR A 277 -29.86 5.06 0.56
CA THR A 277 -30.51 5.70 -0.60
C THR A 277 -30.88 7.17 -0.38
N GLU A 278 -30.84 7.66 0.85
CA GLU A 278 -31.09 9.07 1.16
C GLU A 278 -29.88 9.93 0.79
N LEU A 279 -28.67 9.41 0.96
CA LEU A 279 -27.43 10.11 0.68
C LEU A 279 -26.90 9.84 -0.74
N PHE A 280 -27.14 8.62 -1.28
CA PHE A 280 -26.53 8.13 -2.51
C PHE A 280 -27.49 7.72 -3.62
#